data_cba01b0cf19a7f4b9c7a2d3c8851eb97
#
_entry.id   cba01b0cf19a7f4b9c7a2d3c8851eb97
#
_cell.length_a   1.000
_cell.length_b   1.000
_cell.length_c   1.000
_cell.angle_alpha   90.00
_cell.angle_beta   90.00
_cell.angle_gamma   90.00
#
_symmetry.space_group_name_H-M   'P 1'
#
loop_
_entity.id
_entity.type
_entity.pdbx_description
1 polymer ?
#
loop_
_entity_poly.entity_id
_entity_poly.type
_entity_poly.pdbx_seq_one_letter_code
_entity_poly.pdbx_strand_id
1 'polypeptide(L)' 'MTPLRKARKENGWRLADLVERLRTVGEETDTGNLSRIERGIQQPSPKMAESICKVFGKRSLTEIHVLYPDRFQEKSAA' A
#
# COMPACT_ATOMS: atom_id res chain seq x y z
N MET A 1 -0.11 -6.08 11.10
CA MET A 1 0.25 -4.97 10.20
C MET A 1 0.07 -5.43 8.76
N THR A 2 -0.59 -4.61 7.95
CA THR A 2 -0.79 -4.96 6.55
C THR A 2 0.51 -4.87 5.76
N PRO A 3 0.62 -5.61 4.66
CA PRO A 3 1.83 -5.55 3.83
C PRO A 3 2.17 -4.14 3.34
N LEU A 4 1.16 -3.36 2.98
CA LEU A 4 1.39 -1.99 2.52
C LEU A 4 2.01 -1.13 3.62
N ARG A 5 1.46 -1.19 4.82
CA ARG A 5 1.98 -0.41 5.95
C ARG A 5 3.40 -0.86 6.30
N LYS A 6 3.64 -2.15 6.27
CA LYS A 6 4.98 -2.69 6.55
C LYS A 6 5.98 -2.18 5.54
N ALA A 7 5.65 -2.27 4.25
CA ALA A 7 6.55 -1.81 3.20
C ALA A 7 6.85 -0.32 3.32
N ARG A 8 5.82 0.48 3.65
CA ARG A 8 6.00 1.92 3.81
C ARG A 8 6.97 2.22 4.97
N LYS A 9 6.77 1.54 6.09
CA LYS A 9 7.62 1.76 7.26
C LYS A 9 9.05 1.29 7.03
N GLU A 10 9.22 0.19 6.31
CA GLU A 10 10.54 -0.30 5.97
C GLU A 10 11.33 0.67 5.09
N ASN A 11 10.62 1.46 4.29
CA ASN A 11 11.23 2.50 3.48
C ASN A 11 11.42 3.82 4.23
N GLY A 12 10.95 3.90 5.46
CA GLY A 12 11.04 5.12 6.25
C GLY A 12 10.13 6.24 5.76
N TRP A 13 9.06 5.90 5.06
CA TRP A 13 8.15 6.90 4.50
C TRP A 13 6.97 7.17 5.40
N ARG A 14 6.59 8.45 5.49
CA ARG A 14 5.33 8.85 6.10
C ARG A 14 4.23 8.73 5.07
N LEU A 15 2.97 8.78 5.51
CA LEU A 15 1.84 8.74 4.57
C LEU A 15 1.94 9.86 3.54
N ALA A 16 2.33 11.08 3.97
CA ALA A 16 2.48 12.20 3.05
C ALA A 16 3.55 11.93 1.98
N ASP A 17 4.62 11.24 2.36
CA ASP A 17 5.66 10.88 1.41
C ASP A 17 5.12 9.92 0.35
N LEU A 18 4.30 8.96 0.76
CA LEU A 18 3.70 8.02 -0.16
C LEU A 18 2.73 8.71 -1.12
N VAL A 19 1.96 9.68 -0.63
CA VAL A 19 1.08 10.47 -1.49
C VAL A 19 1.88 11.14 -2.60
N GLU A 20 3.01 11.75 -2.26
CA GLU A 20 3.85 12.43 -3.24
C GLU A 20 4.44 11.45 -4.26
N ARG A 21 4.87 10.30 -3.80
CA ARG A 21 5.43 9.29 -4.70
C ARG A 21 4.38 8.73 -5.65
N LEU A 22 3.16 8.55 -5.18
CA LEU A 22 2.06 8.12 -6.04
C LEU A 22 1.74 9.16 -7.09
N ARG A 23 1.83 10.46 -6.73
CA ARG A 23 1.60 11.52 -7.69
C ARG A 23 2.58 11.45 -8.86
N THR A 24 3.82 11.05 -8.60
CA THR A 24 4.83 10.95 -9.66
C THR A 24 4.51 9.87 -10.69
N VAL A 25 3.69 8.89 -10.33
CA VAL A 25 3.27 7.84 -11.27
C VAL A 25 1.84 8.07 -11.77
N GLY A 26 1.31 9.27 -11.54
CA GLY A 26 0.01 9.67 -12.06
C GLY A 26 -1.19 9.29 -11.20
N GLU A 27 -0.95 8.90 -9.95
CA GLU A 27 -2.03 8.51 -9.05
C GLU A 27 -2.23 9.58 -7.98
N GLU A 28 -3.38 10.23 -7.98
CA GLU A 28 -3.68 11.24 -6.98
C GLU A 28 -4.51 10.64 -5.85
N THR A 29 -4.09 10.90 -4.62
CA THR A 29 -4.77 10.41 -3.44
C THR A 29 -4.40 11.31 -2.26
N ASP A 30 -4.87 10.98 -1.06
CA ASP A 30 -4.56 11.73 0.14
C ASP A 30 -4.20 10.78 1.28
N THR A 31 -3.69 11.35 2.37
CA THR A 31 -3.25 10.57 3.52
C THR A 31 -4.40 9.82 4.19
N GLY A 32 -5.59 10.41 4.22
CA GLY A 32 -6.75 9.75 4.81
C GLY A 32 -7.14 8.50 4.04
N ASN A 33 -7.16 8.59 2.72
CA ASN A 33 -7.47 7.45 1.87
C ASN A 33 -6.43 6.34 2.03
N LEU A 34 -5.15 6.71 1.99
CA LEU A 34 -4.08 5.73 2.17
C LEU A 34 -4.12 5.09 3.54
N SER A 35 -4.44 5.86 4.58
CA SER A 35 -4.55 5.32 5.92
C SER A 35 -5.62 4.22 5.99
N ARG A 36 -6.76 4.46 5.37
CA ARG A 36 -7.84 3.46 5.35
C ARG A 36 -7.43 2.21 4.59
N ILE A 37 -6.72 2.38 3.48
CA ILE A 37 -6.22 1.25 2.70
C ILE A 37 -5.20 0.45 3.51
N GLU A 38 -4.28 1.14 4.19
CA GLU A 38 -3.26 0.49 5.00
C GLU A 38 -3.85 -0.33 6.15
N ARG A 39 -4.97 0.13 6.68
CA ARG A 39 -5.61 -0.58 7.79
C ARG A 39 -6.56 -1.68 7.34
N GLY A 40 -6.71 -1.84 6.03
CA GLY A 40 -7.60 -2.86 5.48
C GLY A 40 -9.08 -2.51 5.56
N ILE A 41 -9.41 -1.26 5.90
CA ILE A 41 -10.78 -0.79 5.98
C ILE A 41 -11.36 -0.52 4.60
N GLN A 42 -10.51 -0.07 3.70
CA GLN A 42 -10.90 0.26 2.33
C GLN A 42 -10.02 -0.50 1.36
N GLN A 43 -10.63 -1.12 0.36
CA GLN A 43 -9.88 -1.80 -0.69
C GLN A 43 -9.59 -0.82 -1.82
N PRO A 44 -8.34 -0.72 -2.29
CA PRO A 44 -8.02 0.15 -3.41
C PRO A 44 -8.54 -0.43 -4.72
N SER A 45 -8.71 0.43 -5.72
CA SER A 45 -9.02 -0.05 -7.07
C SER A 45 -7.81 -0.79 -7.63
N PRO A 46 -8.01 -1.65 -8.65
CA PRO A 46 -6.88 -2.32 -9.30
C PRO A 46 -5.83 -1.34 -9.83
N LYS A 47 -6.26 -0.21 -10.36
CA LYS A 47 -5.33 0.81 -10.84
C LYS A 47 -4.50 1.40 -9.70
N MET A 48 -5.14 1.71 -8.58
CA MET A 48 -4.44 2.23 -7.41
C MET A 48 -3.43 1.19 -6.90
N ALA A 49 -3.83 -0.09 -6.85
CA ALA A 49 -2.94 -1.15 -6.41
C ALA A 49 -1.72 -1.25 -7.31
N GLU A 50 -1.91 -1.14 -8.61
CA GLU A 50 -0.81 -1.16 -9.56
C GLU A 50 0.13 0.02 -9.35
N SER A 51 -0.41 1.21 -9.14
CA SER A 51 0.39 2.40 -8.90
C SER A 51 1.21 2.27 -7.61
N ILE A 52 0.60 1.74 -6.56
CA ILE A 52 1.29 1.50 -5.30
C ILE A 52 2.45 0.53 -5.52
N CYS A 53 2.22 -0.54 -6.25
CA CYS A 53 3.27 -1.52 -6.53
C CYS A 53 4.41 -0.91 -7.34
N LYS A 54 4.11 0.00 -8.26
CA LYS A 54 5.15 0.69 -9.03
C LYS A 54 6.05 1.52 -8.13
N VAL A 55 5.46 2.18 -7.13
CA VAL A 55 6.23 3.01 -6.20
C VAL A 55 7.17 2.18 -5.34
N PHE A 56 6.72 1.03 -4.86
CA PHE A 56 7.53 0.17 -4.00
C PHE A 56 8.41 -0.81 -4.76
N GLY A 57 8.06 -1.11 -5.99
CA GLY A 57 8.73 -2.17 -6.73
C GLY A 57 8.12 -3.52 -6.41
N LYS A 58 8.11 -4.41 -7.38
CA LYS A 58 7.42 -5.70 -7.26
C LYS A 58 8.04 -6.65 -6.25
N ARG A 59 9.29 -6.42 -5.88
CA ARG A 59 9.95 -7.26 -4.88
C ARG A 59 9.38 -7.07 -3.48
N SER A 60 9.00 -5.83 -3.18
CA SER A 60 8.52 -5.48 -1.84
C SER A 60 7.05 -5.72 -1.68
N LEU A 61 6.29 -5.53 -2.76
CA LEU A 61 4.84 -5.52 -2.67
C LEU A 61 4.25 -5.86 -4.03
N THR A 62 3.27 -6.74 -4.05
CA THR A 62 2.55 -7.09 -5.26
C THR A 62 1.12 -6.58 -5.18
N GLU A 63 0.45 -6.54 -6.33
CA GLU A 63 -0.95 -6.10 -6.37
C GLU A 63 -1.82 -6.97 -5.46
N ILE A 64 -1.51 -8.26 -5.36
CA ILE A 64 -2.24 -9.16 -4.48
C ILE A 64 -2.10 -8.74 -3.02
N HIS A 65 -0.90 -8.32 -2.61
CA HIS A 65 -0.68 -7.82 -1.25
C HIS A 65 -1.51 -6.59 -0.94
N VAL A 66 -1.69 -5.71 -1.93
CA VAL A 66 -2.45 -4.48 -1.74
C VAL A 66 -3.95 -4.75 -1.75
N LEU A 67 -4.42 -5.59 -2.67
CA LEU A 67 -5.84 -5.89 -2.82
C LEU A 67 -6.37 -6.82 -1.74
N TYR A 68 -5.55 -7.76 -1.29
CA TYR A 68 -5.96 -8.77 -0.33
C TYR A 68 -5.01 -8.85 0.86
N PRO A 69 -4.91 -7.77 1.65
CA PRO A 69 -3.93 -7.71 2.75
C PRO A 69 -4.14 -8.79 3.81
N ASP A 70 -5.38 -9.24 3.99
CA ASP A 70 -5.70 -10.23 5.00
C ASP A 70 -5.00 -11.57 4.77
N ARG A 71 -4.66 -11.87 3.52
CA ARG A 71 -4.01 -13.13 3.18
C ARG A 71 -2.55 -13.17 3.62
N PHE A 72 -1.97 -12.01 3.91
CA PHE A 72 -0.54 -11.88 4.15
C PHE A 72 -0.21 -11.28 5.52
N GLN A 73 -1.18 -11.24 6.43
CA GLN A 73 -0.92 -10.79 7.79
C GLN A 73 -0.27 -11.91 8.57
N GLU A 74 0.68 -11.55 9.43
CA GLU A 74 1.45 -12.54 10.18
C GLU A 74 0.61 -13.50 10.99
N LYS A 75 -0.42 -13.01 11.64
CA LYS A 75 -1.26 -13.85 12.48
C LYS A 75 -1.97 -14.94 11.70
N SER A 76 -2.09 -14.80 10.42
CA SER A 76 -2.77 -15.79 9.59
C SER A 76 -1.97 -17.07 9.45
N ALA A 77 -0.73 -17.06 9.85
CA ALA A 77 0.12 -18.24 9.81
C ALA A 77 -0.28 -19.28 10.86
N ALA A 78 -1.04 -18.87 11.82
CA ALA A 78 -1.44 -19.77 12.91
C ALA A 78 -2.30 -20.93 12.43
#